data_137156b32f1462458c4c42bf2c7cba9a
#
_entry.id   137156b32f1462458c4c42bf2c7cba9a
#
_cell.length_a   1.000
_cell.length_b   1.000
_cell.length_c   1.000
_cell.angle_alpha   90.00
_cell.angle_beta   90.00
_cell.angle_gamma   90.00
#
_symmetry.space_group_name_H-M   'P 1'
#
loop_
_entity.id
_entity.type
_entity.pdbx_description
1 polymer ?
#
loop_
_entity_poly.entity_id
_entity_poly.type
_entity_poly.pdbx_seq_one_letter_code
_entity_poly.pdbx_strand_id
1 'polypeptide(L)'
;MIMTKFAMDCMEKMDYLAHSKLAQQLGEETAELRLRIGIHSGKVTAGVLRGERARFQLFGDTVNTASRMESLSLPGKIQVSSETATLLRKAMKGDWLIEREGGIDAKGKGYLATFWAEPSRRLARSGLATSVSTDGQSVQSEMSD
;
A
#
# COMPACT_ATOMS: atom_id res chain seq x y z
N MET A 1 12.67 -5.31 2.05
CA MET A 1 12.22 -5.11 3.45
C MET A 1 12.36 -3.65 3.91
N ILE A 2 13.56 -3.05 3.84
CA ILE A 2 13.78 -1.66 4.30
C ILE A 2 12.86 -0.66 3.56
N MET A 3 12.82 -0.71 2.24
CA MET A 3 11.98 0.19 1.43
C MET A 3 10.48 0.05 1.70
N THR A 4 10.00 -1.18 1.93
CA THR A 4 8.58 -1.39 2.27
C THR A 4 8.25 -0.80 3.64
N LYS A 5 9.16 -0.95 4.61
CA LYS A 5 9.00 -0.35 5.93
C LYS A 5 9.02 1.18 5.87
N PHE A 6 9.97 1.74 5.13
CA PHE A 6 10.04 3.18 4.88
C PHE A 6 8.76 3.72 4.21
N ALA A 7 8.21 2.99 3.22
CA ALA A 7 6.95 3.35 2.59
C ALA A 7 5.77 3.37 3.59
N MET A 8 5.72 2.40 4.49
CA MET A 8 4.71 2.36 5.56
C MET A 8 4.85 3.56 6.52
N ASP A 9 6.08 3.88 6.91
CA ASP A 9 6.36 5.04 7.79
C ASP A 9 5.98 6.36 7.09
N CYS A 10 6.22 6.48 5.78
CA CYS A 10 5.80 7.63 4.99
C CYS A 10 4.27 7.77 4.94
N MET A 11 3.54 6.66 4.76
CA MET A 11 2.08 6.66 4.75
C MET A 11 1.51 7.13 6.09
N GLU A 12 2.00 6.57 7.19
CA GLU A 12 1.57 6.94 8.54
C GLU A 12 1.85 8.41 8.84
N LYS A 13 3.04 8.88 8.46
CA LYS A 13 3.45 10.27 8.66
C LYS A 13 2.60 11.23 7.84
N MET A 14 2.29 10.88 6.59
CA MET A 14 1.45 11.71 5.73
C MET A 14 0.02 11.80 6.26
N ASP A 15 -0.57 10.67 6.68
CA ASP A 15 -1.89 10.65 7.30
C ASP A 15 -1.93 11.55 8.55
N TYR A 16 -0.91 11.47 9.40
CA TYR A 16 -0.79 12.34 10.57
C TYR A 16 -0.69 13.82 10.18
N LEU A 17 0.19 14.17 9.23
CA LEU A 17 0.40 15.55 8.80
C LEU A 17 -0.85 16.13 8.13
N ALA A 18 -1.53 15.37 7.28
CA ALA A 18 -2.73 15.81 6.58
C ALA A 18 -3.83 16.22 7.59
N HIS A 19 -4.07 15.39 8.61
CA HIS A 19 -5.12 15.66 9.59
C HIS A 19 -4.74 16.68 10.67
N SER A 20 -3.46 16.78 11.06
CA SER A 20 -3.07 17.62 12.19
C SER A 20 -2.58 19.00 11.77
N LYS A 21 -1.68 19.07 10.79
CA LYS A 21 -0.99 20.33 10.43
C LYS A 21 -1.51 20.95 9.15
N LEU A 22 -1.66 20.16 8.09
CA LEU A 22 -2.05 20.70 6.79
C LEU A 22 -3.49 21.20 6.82
N ALA A 23 -4.40 20.47 7.42
CA ALA A 23 -5.80 20.89 7.56
C ALA A 23 -5.92 22.21 8.32
N GLN A 24 -5.12 22.41 9.37
CA GLN A 24 -5.14 23.64 10.16
C GLN A 24 -4.52 24.86 9.43
N GLN A 25 -3.49 24.64 8.60
CA GLN A 25 -2.73 25.72 7.97
C GLN A 25 -3.22 26.04 6.55
N LEU A 26 -3.69 25.06 5.81
CA LEU A 26 -4.02 25.16 4.40
C LEU A 26 -5.51 24.93 4.08
N GLY A 27 -6.30 24.55 5.08
CA GLY A 27 -7.73 24.26 4.95
C GLY A 27 -8.08 22.78 5.07
N GLU A 28 -9.32 22.51 5.45
CA GLU A 28 -9.82 21.16 5.74
C GLU A 28 -9.73 20.19 4.54
N GLU A 29 -9.77 20.72 3.32
CA GLU A 29 -9.62 19.93 2.08
C GLU A 29 -8.31 19.15 2.04
N THR A 30 -7.25 19.65 2.70
CA THR A 30 -5.95 18.99 2.75
C THR A 30 -5.93 17.75 3.65
N ALA A 31 -6.93 17.57 4.52
CA ALA A 31 -7.09 16.35 5.31
C ALA A 31 -7.40 15.11 4.44
N GLU A 32 -7.89 15.31 3.21
CA GLU A 32 -8.17 14.22 2.27
C GLU A 32 -6.94 13.76 1.48
N LEU A 33 -5.81 14.46 1.61
CA LEU A 33 -4.58 14.09 0.91
C LEU A 33 -4.11 12.70 1.33
N ARG A 34 -3.86 11.85 0.35
CA ARG A 34 -3.36 10.49 0.55
C ARG A 34 -2.18 10.20 -0.37
N LEU A 35 -1.15 9.60 0.19
CA LEU A 35 -0.05 9.09 -0.62
C LEU A 35 -0.48 7.85 -1.39
N ARG A 36 0.17 7.68 -2.54
CA ARG A 36 0.10 6.47 -3.35
C ARG A 36 1.53 6.00 -3.60
N ILE A 37 1.84 4.76 -3.25
CA ILE A 37 3.20 4.23 -3.34
C ILE A 37 3.20 2.95 -4.14
N GLY A 38 4.16 2.84 -5.08
CA GLY A 38 4.44 1.63 -5.85
C GLY A 38 5.86 1.13 -5.58
N ILE A 39 6.02 -0.18 -5.36
CA ILE A 39 7.31 -0.80 -5.12
C ILE A 39 7.50 -1.97 -6.07
N HIS A 40 8.61 -1.96 -6.79
CA HIS A 40 9.08 -3.08 -7.57
C HIS A 40 10.55 -3.36 -7.28
N SER A 41 10.95 -4.61 -7.42
CA SER A 41 12.31 -5.08 -7.16
C SER A 41 12.86 -5.78 -8.38
N GLY A 42 14.01 -5.33 -8.86
CA GLY A 42 14.67 -5.88 -10.04
C GLY A 42 16.04 -5.24 -10.30
N LYS A 43 16.69 -5.66 -11.37
CA LYS A 43 17.95 -5.08 -11.80
C LYS A 43 17.71 -3.70 -12.40
N VAL A 44 18.57 -2.73 -12.06
CA VAL A 44 18.58 -1.39 -12.64
C VAL A 44 19.94 -1.07 -13.24
N THR A 45 19.95 -0.30 -14.31
CA THR A 45 21.15 0.34 -14.84
C THR A 45 21.16 1.78 -14.39
N ALA A 46 22.26 2.21 -13.79
CA ALA A 46 22.46 3.58 -13.35
C ALA A 46 23.54 4.23 -14.21
N GLY A 47 23.37 5.48 -14.57
CA GLY A 47 24.34 6.22 -15.37
C GLY A 47 24.17 7.72 -15.25
N VAL A 48 25.21 8.43 -15.65
CA VAL A 48 25.19 9.89 -15.76
C VAL A 48 25.01 10.24 -17.24
N LEU A 49 23.87 10.82 -17.57
CA LEU A 49 23.66 11.41 -18.88
C LEU A 49 24.34 12.76 -18.93
N ARG A 50 25.19 12.95 -19.93
CA ARG A 50 25.83 14.22 -20.24
C ARG A 50 25.00 14.94 -21.30
N GLY A 51 24.55 16.15 -20.98
CA GLY A 51 23.88 17.09 -21.85
C GLY A 51 24.31 18.49 -21.40
N GLU A 52 23.46 19.48 -21.54
CA GLU A 52 23.70 20.83 -20.98
C GLU A 52 23.94 20.79 -19.46
N ARG A 53 23.34 19.81 -18.78
CA ARG A 53 23.56 19.51 -17.37
C ARG A 53 23.73 18.01 -17.18
N ALA A 54 24.75 17.61 -16.43
CA ALA A 54 24.92 16.21 -16.04
C ALA A 54 23.76 15.77 -15.11
N ARG A 55 23.10 14.66 -15.44
CA ARG A 55 22.00 14.10 -14.64
C ARG A 55 22.27 12.62 -14.36
N PHE A 56 22.24 12.25 -13.09
CA PHE A 56 22.19 10.85 -12.69
C PHE A 56 20.79 10.30 -12.98
N GLN A 57 20.73 9.18 -13.68
CA GLN A 57 19.45 8.58 -14.04
C GLN A 57 19.50 7.07 -13.90
N LEU A 58 18.37 6.50 -13.51
CA LEU A 58 18.14 5.07 -13.47
C LEU A 58 17.36 4.66 -14.71
N PHE A 59 17.80 3.56 -15.34
CA PHE A 59 17.20 3.00 -16.54
C PHE A 59 16.81 1.55 -16.31
N GLY A 60 15.88 1.10 -17.12
CA GLY A 60 15.51 -0.30 -17.23
C GLY A 60 14.06 -0.57 -16.89
N ASP A 61 13.66 -1.78 -17.17
CA ASP A 61 12.30 -2.26 -16.98
C ASP A 61 11.82 -2.16 -15.53
N THR A 62 12.75 -2.32 -14.59
CA THR A 62 12.47 -2.19 -13.14
C THR A 62 11.93 -0.82 -12.78
N VAL A 63 12.50 0.25 -13.33
CA VAL A 63 12.06 1.62 -13.08
C VAL A 63 10.64 1.84 -13.66
N ASN A 64 10.42 1.38 -14.89
CA ASN A 64 9.13 1.48 -15.55
C ASN A 64 8.06 0.67 -14.80
N THR A 65 8.39 -0.52 -14.32
CA THR A 65 7.47 -1.35 -13.56
C THR A 65 7.14 -0.71 -12.20
N ALA A 66 8.13 -0.14 -11.50
CA ALA A 66 7.90 0.59 -10.25
C ALA A 66 6.95 1.79 -10.47
N SER A 67 7.15 2.56 -11.55
CA SER A 67 6.27 3.66 -11.93
C SER A 67 4.83 3.17 -12.19
N ARG A 68 4.65 2.00 -12.80
CA ARG A 68 3.33 1.40 -13.02
C ARG A 68 2.69 0.91 -11.73
N MET A 69 3.49 0.35 -10.80
CA MET A 69 2.97 -0.01 -9.47
C MET A 69 2.41 1.22 -8.76
N GLU A 70 3.08 2.38 -8.88
CA GLU A 70 2.60 3.62 -8.30
C GLU A 70 1.37 4.15 -9.04
N SER A 71 1.43 4.36 -10.36
CA SER A 71 0.37 5.01 -11.14
C SER A 71 -0.95 4.22 -11.17
N LEU A 72 -0.88 2.89 -11.06
CA LEU A 72 -2.02 1.99 -11.01
C LEU A 72 -2.42 1.59 -9.57
N SER A 73 -1.76 2.17 -8.56
CA SER A 73 -2.14 2.00 -7.15
C SER A 73 -3.36 2.85 -6.81
N LEU A 74 -3.92 2.61 -5.63
CA LEU A 74 -4.99 3.40 -5.05
C LEU A 74 -4.44 4.41 -4.03
N PRO A 75 -5.06 5.59 -3.87
CA PRO A 75 -4.73 6.51 -2.79
C PRO A 75 -4.79 5.81 -1.42
N GLY A 76 -3.83 6.09 -0.56
CA GLY A 76 -3.72 5.45 0.76
C GLY A 76 -3.22 4.01 0.73
N LYS A 77 -2.72 3.50 -0.41
CA LYS A 77 -2.24 2.13 -0.54
C LYS A 77 -0.79 2.06 -1.01
N ILE A 78 -0.10 1.01 -0.57
CA ILE A 78 1.22 0.63 -1.06
C ILE A 78 1.05 -0.59 -1.94
N GLN A 79 1.28 -0.45 -3.23
CA GLN A 79 1.22 -1.55 -4.19
C GLN A 79 2.60 -2.11 -4.45
N VAL A 80 2.73 -3.43 -4.40
CA VAL A 80 3.98 -4.13 -4.68
C VAL A 80 3.79 -5.16 -5.79
N SER A 81 4.83 -5.35 -6.60
CA SER A 81 4.83 -6.37 -7.64
C SER A 81 5.02 -7.77 -7.05
N SER A 82 4.75 -8.81 -7.86
CA SER A 82 4.98 -10.21 -7.50
C SER A 82 6.42 -10.52 -7.11
N GLU A 83 7.40 -9.87 -7.76
CA GLU A 83 8.82 -10.01 -7.44
C GLU A 83 9.12 -9.45 -6.03
N THR A 84 8.59 -8.27 -5.72
CA THR A 84 8.74 -7.69 -4.37
C THR A 84 8.01 -8.53 -3.32
N ALA A 85 6.80 -9.01 -3.64
CA ALA A 85 6.05 -9.89 -2.76
C ALA A 85 6.81 -11.19 -2.45
N THR A 86 7.46 -11.77 -3.45
CA THR A 86 8.30 -12.96 -3.28
C THR A 86 9.47 -12.69 -2.33
N LEU A 87 10.13 -11.53 -2.46
CA LEU A 87 11.22 -11.14 -1.55
C LEU A 87 10.72 -10.91 -0.12
N LEU A 88 9.53 -10.33 0.05
CA LEU A 88 8.93 -10.13 1.38
C LEU A 88 8.57 -11.47 2.02
N ARG A 89 8.00 -12.42 1.28
CA ARG A 89 7.72 -13.77 1.77
C ARG A 89 9.00 -14.48 2.20
N LYS A 90 10.07 -14.41 1.41
CA LYS A 90 11.39 -14.97 1.77
C LYS A 90 11.97 -14.32 3.04
N ALA A 91 11.65 -13.06 3.29
CA ALA A 91 12.06 -12.36 4.51
C ALA A 91 11.09 -12.54 5.69
N MET A 92 10.23 -13.57 5.66
CA MET A 92 9.21 -13.87 6.68
C MET A 92 8.24 -12.72 6.95
N LYS A 93 7.90 -11.96 5.89
CA LYS A 93 6.95 -10.82 5.92
C LYS A 93 5.77 -11.04 4.98
N GLY A 94 5.40 -12.30 4.75
CA GLY A 94 4.25 -12.64 3.94
C GLY A 94 2.92 -12.18 4.54
N ASP A 95 2.84 -12.06 5.85
CA ASP A 95 1.72 -11.51 6.62
C ASP A 95 1.42 -10.02 6.34
N TRP A 96 2.34 -9.32 5.68
CA TRP A 96 2.14 -7.94 5.24
C TRP A 96 1.44 -7.83 3.88
N LEU A 97 1.23 -8.95 3.20
CA LEU A 97 0.79 -8.99 1.82
C LEU A 97 -0.67 -9.45 1.71
N ILE A 98 -1.46 -8.63 1.04
CA ILE A 98 -2.82 -8.96 0.62
C ILE A 98 -2.83 -8.96 -0.91
N GLU A 99 -3.26 -10.04 -1.51
CA GLU A 99 -3.36 -10.11 -2.97
C GLU A 99 -4.41 -9.10 -3.48
N ARG A 100 -4.05 -8.37 -4.53
CA ARG A 100 -4.99 -7.48 -5.20
C ARG A 100 -5.83 -8.29 -6.17
N GLU A 101 -7.12 -8.40 -5.90
CA GLU A 101 -8.06 -9.03 -6.83
C GLU A 101 -8.02 -8.34 -8.20
N GLY A 102 -8.01 -9.16 -9.27
CA GLY A 102 -7.96 -8.68 -10.64
C GLY A 102 -6.60 -8.09 -11.06
N GLY A 103 -5.55 -8.12 -10.24
CA GLY A 103 -4.22 -7.62 -10.59
C GLY A 103 -4.24 -6.24 -11.25
N ILE A 104 -3.32 -6.02 -12.20
CA ILE A 104 -3.31 -4.83 -13.08
C ILE A 104 -3.01 -5.22 -14.52
N ASP A 105 -3.62 -4.52 -15.46
CA ASP A 105 -3.21 -4.57 -16.87
C ASP A 105 -2.15 -3.49 -17.12
N ALA A 106 -0.92 -3.93 -17.36
CA ALA A 106 0.20 -3.05 -17.61
C ALA A 106 0.52 -3.00 -19.10
N LYS A 107 0.25 -1.88 -19.75
CA LYS A 107 0.49 -1.67 -21.19
C LYS A 107 1.86 -2.21 -21.61
N GLY A 108 1.89 -3.17 -22.54
CA GLY A 108 3.08 -3.81 -23.07
C GLY A 108 3.67 -4.94 -22.18
N LYS A 109 3.00 -5.29 -21.06
CA LYS A 109 3.36 -6.44 -20.20
C LYS A 109 2.19 -7.37 -19.91
N GLY A 110 0.97 -6.95 -20.30
CA GLY A 110 -0.25 -7.69 -20.01
C GLY A 110 -0.60 -7.68 -18.53
N TYR A 111 -1.27 -8.73 -18.11
CA TYR A 111 -1.72 -8.90 -16.73
C TYR A 111 -0.56 -9.15 -15.77
N LEU A 112 -0.51 -8.37 -14.70
CA LEU A 112 0.46 -8.52 -13.62
C LEU A 112 -0.27 -8.75 -12.29
N ALA A 113 0.06 -9.86 -11.62
CA ALA A 113 -0.37 -10.08 -10.24
C ALA A 113 0.35 -9.09 -9.33
N THR A 114 -0.41 -8.39 -8.50
CA THR A 114 0.10 -7.39 -7.56
C THR A 114 -0.49 -7.59 -6.17
N PHE A 115 0.14 -6.98 -5.18
CA PHE A 115 -0.23 -7.14 -3.79
C PHE A 115 -0.26 -5.77 -3.10
N TRP A 116 -1.14 -5.64 -2.13
CA TRP A 116 -1.11 -4.54 -1.18
C TRP A 116 -0.15 -4.88 -0.06
N ALA A 117 0.73 -3.95 0.30
CA ALA A 117 1.60 -4.10 1.45
C ALA A 117 1.01 -3.31 2.64
N GLU A 118 0.53 -4.04 3.65
CA GLU A 118 -0.04 -3.48 4.87
C GLU A 118 0.63 -4.13 6.09
N PRO A 119 1.01 -3.36 7.13
CA PRO A 119 1.55 -3.95 8.35
C PRO A 119 0.46 -4.71 9.11
N SER A 120 0.82 -5.84 9.70
CA SER A 120 -0.09 -6.71 10.47
C SER A 120 -0.89 -5.97 11.57
N ARG A 121 -0.37 -4.85 12.08
CA ARG A 121 -1.07 -4.00 13.05
C ARG A 121 -2.32 -3.30 12.47
N ARG A 122 -2.36 -3.00 11.16
CA ARG A 122 -3.55 -2.41 10.53
C ARG A 122 -4.64 -3.45 10.28
N LEU A 123 -4.26 -4.67 9.93
CA LEU A 123 -5.20 -5.80 9.77
C LEU A 123 -5.93 -6.12 11.08
N ALA A 124 -5.23 -6.09 12.21
CA ALA A 124 -5.84 -6.29 13.54
C ALA A 124 -6.84 -5.17 13.91
N ARG A 125 -6.63 -3.94 13.44
CA ARG A 125 -7.54 -2.81 13.72
C ARG A 125 -8.76 -2.79 12.80
N SER A 126 -8.67 -3.27 11.58
CA SER A 126 -9.82 -3.41 10.67
C SER A 126 -10.69 -4.61 11.00
N GLY A 127 -10.12 -5.67 11.59
CA GLY A 127 -10.84 -6.87 12.02
C GLY A 127 -11.66 -6.70 13.30
N LEU A 128 -11.36 -5.68 14.15
CA LEU A 128 -12.12 -5.44 15.37
C LEU A 128 -13.42 -4.63 15.16
N ALA A 129 -13.63 -4.07 13.97
CA ALA A 129 -14.82 -3.26 13.68
C ALA A 129 -16.02 -4.08 13.19
N THR A 130 -15.89 -5.38 12.98
CA THR A 130 -16.95 -6.25 12.42
C THR A 130 -17.53 -7.27 13.39
N SER A 131 -17.18 -7.26 14.69
CA SER A 131 -17.66 -8.24 15.66
C SER A 131 -18.50 -7.65 16.82
N VAL A 132 -19.28 -6.60 16.57
CA VAL A 132 -20.29 -6.15 17.53
C VAL A 132 -21.61 -5.95 16.79
N SER A 133 -22.33 -7.04 16.59
CA SER A 133 -23.78 -7.10 16.49
C SER A 133 -24.21 -8.54 16.21
N THR A 134 -24.50 -9.30 17.22
CA THR A 134 -25.60 -10.28 17.30
C THR A 134 -25.38 -11.09 18.58
N ASP A 135 -26.13 -10.76 19.62
CA ASP A 135 -26.82 -11.71 20.45
C ASP A 135 -27.58 -10.93 21.53
N GLY A 136 -28.84 -10.79 21.26
CA GLY A 136 -29.82 -10.25 22.18
C GLY A 136 -31.19 -10.75 21.79
N GLN A 137 -31.43 -12.06 21.85
CA GLN A 137 -32.79 -12.62 21.92
C GLN A 137 -32.89 -13.51 23.14
N SER A 138 -33.40 -12.92 24.18
CA SER A 138 -33.91 -13.59 25.36
C SER A 138 -35.13 -14.43 24.99
N VAL A 139 -35.03 -15.71 25.20
CA VAL A 139 -36.16 -16.65 25.22
C VAL A 139 -36.80 -16.57 26.62
N GLN A 140 -37.98 -15.96 26.70
CA GLN A 140 -38.88 -16.18 27.81
C GLN A 140 -39.60 -17.52 27.58
N SER A 141 -39.37 -18.48 28.45
CA SER A 141 -40.19 -19.66 28.58
C SER A 141 -41.27 -19.36 29.66
N GLU A 142 -42.51 -19.29 29.21
CA GLU A 142 -43.69 -19.43 30.06
C GLU A 142 -43.67 -20.79 30.77
N MET A 143 -43.86 -20.76 32.06
CA MET A 143 -44.39 -21.90 32.80
C MET A 143 -45.75 -21.52 33.29
N SER A 144 -46.76 -22.21 32.74
CA SER A 144 -48.09 -22.33 33.33
C SER A 144 -48.18 -23.62 34.13
N ASP A 145 -48.81 -23.49 35.27
CA ASP A 145 -49.31 -24.47 36.22
C ASP A 145 -48.33 -25.31 37.00
#